data_13586a5083a299eb328f3cf1d0b8011a
#
_entry.id   13586a5083a299eb328f3cf1d0b8011a
#
_cell.length_a   1.000
_cell.length_b   1.000
_cell.length_c   1.000
_cell.angle_alpha   90.00
_cell.angle_beta   90.00
_cell.angle_gamma   90.00
#
_symmetry.space_group_name_H-M   'P 1'
#
loop_
_entity.id
_entity.type
_entity.pdbx_description
1 polymer ?
#
loop_
_entity_poly.entity_id
_entity_poly.type
_entity_poly.pdbx_seq_one_letter_code
_entity_poly.pdbx_strand_id
1 'polypeptide(L)'
;MFEDSSLLSFDDFSKWNTSKVLDMSYMFSNCQYLTNLPDISKWNVSKVINLKFMFNCCKLLTQLPDISKWNISSVINLSYMFNNCSSLKEIPDIKNWNTSIVQNLSNLFSGCESLTSLPDLSKWDLECV
;
A
#
# COMPACT_ATOMS: atom_id res chain seq x y z
N MET A 1 3.51 8.20 9.87
CA MET A 1 2.74 9.36 10.41
C MET A 1 1.57 8.89 11.26
N PHE A 2 0.81 7.89 10.85
CA PHE A 2 -0.34 7.34 11.61
C PHE A 2 -0.05 5.96 12.20
N GLU A 3 1.21 5.55 12.24
CA GLU A 3 1.63 4.26 12.78
C GLU A 3 1.10 4.07 14.21
N ASP A 4 0.66 2.86 14.52
CA ASP A 4 0.09 2.47 15.81
C ASP A 4 -1.14 3.30 16.24
N SER A 5 -1.79 3.98 15.30
CA SER A 5 -2.98 4.78 15.61
C SER A 5 -4.16 3.88 16.02
N SER A 6 -4.83 4.25 17.10
CA SER A 6 -6.08 3.64 17.53
C SER A 6 -7.31 4.25 16.85
N LEU A 7 -7.13 5.14 15.87
CA LEU A 7 -8.21 5.78 15.15
C LEU A 7 -9.06 4.73 14.38
N LEU A 8 -10.35 4.92 14.40
CA LEU A 8 -11.31 4.11 13.63
C LEU A 8 -11.47 4.62 12.20
N SER A 9 -11.18 5.90 11.99
CA SER A 9 -11.24 6.60 10.70
C SER A 9 -10.33 7.82 10.73
N PHE A 10 -10.05 8.36 9.56
CA PHE A 10 -9.27 9.58 9.38
C PHE A 10 -10.13 10.69 8.77
N ASP A 11 -9.76 11.95 9.02
CA ASP A 11 -10.28 13.08 8.28
C ASP A 11 -9.88 12.98 6.80
N ASP A 12 -10.61 13.70 5.93
CA ASP A 12 -10.29 13.73 4.51
C ASP A 12 -8.94 14.41 4.25
N PHE A 13 -7.95 13.62 3.82
CA PHE A 13 -6.64 14.10 3.41
C PHE A 13 -6.33 13.83 1.92
N SER A 14 -7.38 13.56 1.13
CA SER A 14 -7.25 13.31 -0.31
C SER A 14 -6.63 14.49 -1.07
N LYS A 15 -6.75 15.70 -0.53
CA LYS A 15 -6.21 16.93 -1.10
C LYS A 15 -4.80 17.29 -0.66
N TRP A 16 -4.16 16.45 0.14
CA TRP A 16 -2.78 16.71 0.54
C TRP A 16 -1.86 16.74 -0.68
N ASN A 17 -0.97 17.73 -0.71
CA ASN A 17 0.08 17.77 -1.71
C ASN A 17 1.22 16.83 -1.32
N THR A 18 1.26 15.67 -1.95
CA THR A 18 2.27 14.63 -1.71
C THR A 18 3.43 14.65 -2.72
N SER A 19 3.47 15.63 -3.63
CA SER A 19 4.39 15.68 -4.77
C SER A 19 5.89 15.74 -4.39
N LYS A 20 6.20 16.06 -3.13
CA LYS A 20 7.58 16.12 -2.62
C LYS A 20 7.92 15.00 -1.64
N VAL A 21 6.98 14.10 -1.37
CA VAL A 21 7.17 13.02 -0.41
C VAL A 21 8.07 11.95 -1.02
N LEU A 22 9.10 11.55 -0.31
CA LEU A 22 10.07 10.52 -0.71
C LEU A 22 9.85 9.20 0.03
N ASP A 23 9.31 9.23 1.24
CA ASP A 23 9.12 8.06 2.08
C ASP A 23 7.71 8.06 2.70
N MET A 24 6.94 7.02 2.39
CA MET A 24 5.61 6.76 2.97
C MET A 24 5.61 5.45 3.77
N SER A 25 6.78 4.94 4.15
CA SER A 25 6.88 3.74 4.95
C SER A 25 6.16 3.90 6.29
N TYR A 26 5.54 2.82 6.76
CA TYR A 26 4.81 2.73 8.02
C TYR A 26 3.63 3.72 8.18
N MET A 27 3.23 4.43 7.12
CA MET A 27 2.29 5.55 7.25
C MET A 27 1.00 5.18 7.99
N PHE A 28 0.45 3.99 7.73
CA PHE A 28 -0.75 3.44 8.38
C PHE A 28 -0.47 2.12 9.09
N SER A 29 0.79 1.80 9.36
CA SER A 29 1.16 0.53 9.99
C SER A 29 0.51 0.42 11.38
N ASN A 30 0.05 -0.79 11.72
CA ASN A 30 -0.62 -1.10 12.98
C ASN A 30 -1.89 -0.29 13.28
N CYS A 31 -2.51 0.32 12.28
CA CYS A 31 -3.83 0.92 12.43
C CYS A 31 -4.91 -0.18 12.52
N GLN A 32 -4.88 -0.96 13.61
CA GLN A 32 -5.62 -2.21 13.76
C GLN A 32 -7.15 -2.06 13.76
N TYR A 33 -7.65 -0.87 14.12
CA TYR A 33 -9.08 -0.57 14.21
C TYR A 33 -9.61 0.17 12.99
N LEU A 34 -8.74 0.50 12.04
CA LEU A 34 -9.11 1.22 10.83
C LEU A 34 -9.92 0.31 9.89
N THR A 35 -11.15 0.69 9.61
CA THR A 35 -12.05 -0.05 8.71
C THR A 35 -12.02 0.49 7.28
N ASN A 36 -11.76 1.77 7.12
CA ASN A 36 -11.74 2.45 5.83
C ASN A 36 -10.62 3.51 5.80
N LEU A 37 -10.11 3.77 4.62
CA LEU A 37 -9.19 4.88 4.33
C LEU A 37 -9.92 5.97 3.54
N PRO A 38 -9.56 7.26 3.75
CA PRO A 38 -9.94 8.29 2.79
C PRO A 38 -9.40 7.99 1.39
N ASP A 39 -9.99 8.63 0.38
CA ASP A 39 -9.53 8.45 -1.00
C ASP A 39 -8.13 9.04 -1.20
N ILE A 40 -7.14 8.17 -1.28
CA ILE A 40 -5.74 8.51 -1.56
C ILE A 40 -5.33 8.22 -3.01
N SER A 41 -6.29 7.88 -3.87
CA SER A 41 -6.03 7.52 -5.28
C SER A 41 -5.34 8.62 -6.08
N LYS A 42 -5.56 9.88 -5.69
CA LYS A 42 -5.00 11.06 -6.36
C LYS A 42 -3.68 11.54 -5.78
N TRP A 43 -3.15 10.87 -4.77
CA TRP A 43 -1.84 11.22 -4.25
C TRP A 43 -0.76 11.05 -5.33
N ASN A 44 0.09 12.06 -5.45
CA ASN A 44 1.27 11.96 -6.30
C ASN A 44 2.38 11.22 -5.55
N VAL A 45 2.63 9.98 -5.95
CA VAL A 45 3.67 9.12 -5.37
C VAL A 45 4.89 8.96 -6.29
N SER A 46 4.99 9.77 -7.35
CA SER A 46 6.03 9.62 -8.38
C SER A 46 7.47 9.79 -7.87
N LYS A 47 7.64 10.43 -6.73
CA LYS A 47 8.96 10.59 -6.08
C LYS A 47 9.16 9.67 -4.88
N VAL A 48 8.16 8.89 -4.51
CA VAL A 48 8.25 7.99 -3.36
C VAL A 48 9.19 6.83 -3.69
N ILE A 49 10.16 6.62 -2.81
CA ILE A 49 11.18 5.57 -2.93
C ILE A 49 10.79 4.36 -2.07
N ASN A 50 10.05 4.58 -0.99
CA ASN A 50 9.82 3.57 0.03
C ASN A 50 8.35 3.53 0.45
N LEU A 51 7.71 2.38 0.24
CA LEU A 51 6.33 2.07 0.65
C LEU A 51 6.27 0.88 1.63
N LYS A 52 7.42 0.44 2.16
CA LYS A 52 7.45 -0.72 3.06
C LYS A 52 6.52 -0.51 4.27
N PHE A 53 5.84 -1.57 4.68
CA PHE A 53 4.93 -1.57 5.85
C PHE A 53 3.80 -0.53 5.80
N MET A 54 3.51 0.12 4.66
CA MET A 54 2.57 1.25 4.62
C MET A 54 1.20 0.92 5.23
N PHE A 55 0.66 -0.26 4.97
CA PHE A 55 -0.63 -0.74 5.52
C PHE A 55 -0.48 -1.99 6.39
N ASN A 56 0.73 -2.28 6.85
CA ASN A 56 1.00 -3.47 7.66
C ASN A 56 0.09 -3.54 8.90
N CYS A 57 -0.47 -4.70 9.16
CA CYS A 57 -1.35 -4.96 10.31
C CYS A 57 -2.61 -4.07 10.41
N CYS A 58 -3.12 -3.56 9.28
CA CYS A 58 -4.45 -2.95 9.21
C CYS A 58 -5.51 -4.05 9.21
N LYS A 59 -5.73 -4.69 10.38
CA LYS A 59 -6.47 -5.96 10.49
C LYS A 59 -7.95 -5.87 10.13
N LEU A 60 -8.59 -4.72 10.34
CA LEU A 60 -10.01 -4.52 10.05
C LEU A 60 -10.27 -3.83 8.70
N LEU A 61 -9.23 -3.46 7.98
CA LEU A 61 -9.37 -2.84 6.65
C LEU A 61 -9.90 -3.86 5.65
N THR A 62 -11.08 -3.62 5.10
CA THR A 62 -11.76 -4.56 4.20
C THR A 62 -11.49 -4.29 2.72
N GLN A 63 -11.14 -3.05 2.38
CA GLN A 63 -10.84 -2.61 1.01
C GLN A 63 -9.87 -1.44 1.02
N LEU A 64 -9.20 -1.24 -0.09
CA LEU A 64 -8.30 -0.11 -0.34
C LEU A 64 -8.95 0.86 -1.31
N PRO A 65 -8.64 2.18 -1.23
CA PRO A 65 -8.89 3.10 -2.33
C PRO A 65 -8.20 2.62 -3.61
N ASP A 66 -8.67 3.08 -4.77
CA ASP A 66 -8.05 2.70 -6.05
C ASP A 66 -6.65 3.32 -6.21
N ILE A 67 -5.63 2.53 -5.88
CA ILE A 67 -4.22 2.89 -6.02
C ILE A 67 -3.61 2.39 -7.34
N SER A 68 -4.41 1.84 -8.25
CA SER A 68 -3.95 1.29 -9.53
C SER A 68 -3.24 2.32 -10.42
N LYS A 69 -3.59 3.59 -10.26
CA LYS A 69 -3.04 4.72 -11.03
C LYS A 69 -1.78 5.32 -10.40
N TRP A 70 -1.36 4.86 -9.25
CA TRP A 70 -0.13 5.36 -8.64
C TRP A 70 1.09 5.10 -9.53
N ASN A 71 1.86 6.14 -9.79
CA ASN A 71 3.14 6.01 -10.47
C ASN A 71 4.21 5.63 -9.45
N ILE A 72 4.52 4.33 -9.37
CA ILE A 72 5.52 3.79 -8.43
C ILE A 72 6.91 3.60 -9.08
N SER A 73 7.18 4.24 -10.22
CA SER A 73 8.42 4.03 -10.98
C SER A 73 9.71 4.41 -10.22
N SER A 74 9.59 5.13 -9.10
CA SER A 74 10.74 5.44 -8.22
C SER A 74 10.82 4.52 -6.99
N VAL A 75 9.86 3.62 -6.79
CA VAL A 75 9.81 2.79 -5.59
C VAL A 75 10.81 1.64 -5.67
N ILE A 76 11.63 1.51 -4.63
CA ILE A 76 12.62 0.45 -4.46
C ILE A 76 12.14 -0.64 -3.50
N ASN A 77 11.29 -0.27 -2.52
CA ASN A 77 10.89 -1.18 -1.47
C ASN A 77 9.37 -1.20 -1.26
N LEU A 78 8.76 -2.37 -1.49
CA LEU A 78 7.34 -2.67 -1.27
C LEU A 78 7.14 -3.73 -0.16
N SER A 79 8.21 -4.12 0.55
CA SER A 79 8.13 -5.21 1.51
C SER A 79 7.08 -4.96 2.59
N TYR A 80 6.34 -6.00 2.95
CA TYR A 80 5.31 -5.98 4.00
C TYR A 80 4.20 -4.92 3.80
N MET A 81 4.04 -4.34 2.61
CA MET A 81 3.11 -3.22 2.41
C MET A 81 1.68 -3.56 2.84
N PHE A 82 1.20 -4.78 2.56
CA PHE A 82 -0.13 -5.26 2.94
C PHE A 82 -0.07 -6.44 3.93
N ASN A 83 1.06 -6.66 4.58
CA ASN A 83 1.24 -7.78 5.48
C ASN A 83 0.23 -7.74 6.64
N ASN A 84 -0.38 -8.88 6.96
CA ASN A 84 -1.38 -9.02 8.01
C ASN A 84 -2.61 -8.10 7.89
N CYS A 85 -2.99 -7.71 6.68
CA CYS A 85 -4.29 -7.12 6.40
C CYS A 85 -5.35 -8.23 6.35
N SER A 86 -5.66 -8.85 7.50
CA SER A 86 -6.40 -10.11 7.56
C SER A 86 -7.85 -10.03 7.09
N SER A 87 -8.49 -8.85 7.11
CA SER A 87 -9.85 -8.64 6.61
C SER A 87 -9.92 -8.13 5.17
N LEU A 88 -8.78 -7.86 4.53
CA LEU A 88 -8.73 -7.32 3.18
C LEU A 88 -9.22 -8.36 2.17
N LYS A 89 -10.30 -8.04 1.44
CA LYS A 89 -10.98 -8.97 0.54
C LYS A 89 -10.42 -8.98 -0.87
N GLU A 90 -9.90 -7.85 -1.32
CA GLU A 90 -9.37 -7.67 -2.68
C GLU A 90 -8.26 -6.61 -2.68
N ILE A 91 -7.39 -6.72 -3.66
CA ILE A 91 -6.36 -5.72 -3.97
C ILE A 91 -6.78 -5.02 -5.27
N PRO A 92 -6.70 -3.68 -5.37
CA PRO A 92 -6.90 -2.98 -6.63
C PRO A 92 -6.03 -3.54 -7.76
N ASP A 93 -6.44 -3.34 -9.01
CA ASP A 93 -5.69 -3.84 -10.16
C ASP A 93 -4.34 -3.11 -10.33
N ILE A 94 -3.30 -3.68 -9.72
CA ILE A 94 -1.93 -3.13 -9.71
C ILE A 94 -1.02 -3.77 -10.78
N LYS A 95 -1.59 -4.52 -11.74
CA LYS A 95 -0.80 -5.20 -12.78
C LYS A 95 0.09 -4.28 -13.61
N ASN A 96 -0.28 -3.00 -13.74
CA ASN A 96 0.45 -2.02 -14.54
C ASN A 96 1.45 -1.19 -13.71
N TRP A 97 1.64 -1.50 -12.44
CA TRP A 97 2.69 -0.87 -11.68
C TRP A 97 4.06 -1.17 -12.28
N ASN A 98 4.86 -0.14 -12.51
CA ASN A 98 6.24 -0.32 -12.97
C ASN A 98 7.13 -0.74 -11.79
N THR A 99 7.52 -2.01 -11.77
CA THR A 99 8.32 -2.63 -10.72
C THR A 99 9.78 -2.84 -11.10
N SER A 100 10.23 -2.29 -12.23
CA SER A 100 11.55 -2.56 -12.82
C SER A 100 12.75 -2.24 -11.92
N ILE A 101 12.58 -1.35 -10.93
CA ILE A 101 13.65 -1.02 -9.97
C ILE A 101 13.34 -1.48 -8.55
N VAL A 102 12.24 -2.18 -8.33
CA VAL A 102 11.89 -2.72 -7.01
C VAL A 102 12.88 -3.82 -6.63
N GLN A 103 13.47 -3.72 -5.45
CA GLN A 103 14.46 -4.65 -4.93
C GLN A 103 13.93 -5.53 -3.81
N ASN A 104 12.82 -5.17 -3.18
CA ASN A 104 12.26 -5.93 -2.07
C ASN A 104 10.73 -5.99 -2.13
N LEU A 105 10.20 -7.20 -2.31
CA LEU A 105 8.78 -7.54 -2.28
C LEU A 105 8.42 -8.51 -1.13
N SER A 106 9.34 -8.74 -0.18
CA SER A 106 9.16 -9.74 0.87
C SER A 106 7.85 -9.52 1.62
N ASN A 107 7.10 -10.60 1.79
CA ASN A 107 5.85 -10.61 2.57
C ASN A 107 4.79 -9.59 2.17
N LEU A 108 4.78 -9.18 0.89
CA LEU A 108 3.87 -8.15 0.37
C LEU A 108 2.40 -8.41 0.75
N PHE A 109 1.94 -9.66 0.65
CA PHE A 109 0.56 -10.09 0.95
C PHE A 109 0.49 -11.15 2.06
N SER A 110 1.56 -11.36 2.82
CA SER A 110 1.57 -12.36 3.88
C SER A 110 0.51 -12.06 4.94
N GLY A 111 -0.24 -13.07 5.38
CA GLY A 111 -1.29 -12.90 6.40
C GLY A 111 -2.57 -12.18 5.92
N CYS A 112 -2.76 -11.97 4.62
CA CYS A 112 -4.00 -11.46 4.05
C CYS A 112 -5.02 -12.62 3.92
N GLU A 113 -5.55 -13.09 5.04
CA GLU A 113 -6.35 -14.32 5.14
C GLU A 113 -7.67 -14.28 4.39
N SER A 114 -8.25 -13.07 4.22
CA SER A 114 -9.54 -12.89 3.54
C SER A 114 -9.43 -12.67 2.03
N LEU A 115 -8.21 -12.58 1.48
CA LEU A 115 -8.05 -12.45 0.03
C LEU A 115 -8.53 -13.74 -0.67
N THR A 116 -9.45 -13.58 -1.61
CA THR A 116 -9.96 -14.69 -2.44
C THR A 116 -9.07 -14.97 -3.64
N SER A 117 -8.30 -13.98 -4.08
CA SER A 117 -7.33 -14.09 -5.17
C SER A 117 -6.25 -13.03 -5.03
N LEU A 118 -5.05 -13.32 -5.56
CA LEU A 118 -4.02 -12.31 -5.73
C LEU A 118 -4.28 -11.52 -7.02
N PRO A 119 -3.84 -10.24 -7.10
CA PRO A 119 -3.89 -9.51 -8.35
C PRO A 119 -3.01 -10.18 -9.41
N ASP A 120 -3.27 -9.91 -10.69
CA ASP A 120 -2.40 -10.35 -11.78
C ASP A 120 -1.07 -9.60 -11.73
N LEU A 121 -0.01 -10.31 -11.39
CA LEU A 121 1.36 -9.78 -11.30
C LEU A 121 2.25 -10.24 -12.47
N SER A 122 1.66 -10.83 -13.52
CA SER A 122 2.42 -11.39 -14.65
C SER A 122 3.24 -10.36 -15.43
N LYS A 123 2.90 -9.09 -15.32
CA LYS A 123 3.62 -7.99 -15.96
C LYS A 123 4.71 -7.36 -15.09
N TRP A 124 4.83 -7.81 -13.86
CA TRP A 124 5.85 -7.25 -12.97
C TRP A 124 7.22 -7.75 -13.39
N ASP A 125 8.15 -6.80 -13.50
CA ASP A 125 9.55 -7.09 -13.68
C ASP A 125 10.17 -7.33 -12.30
N LEU A 126 10.71 -8.52 -12.10
CA LEU A 126 11.28 -8.97 -10.83
C LEU A 126 12.78 -9.24 -10.91
N GLU A 127 13.46 -8.76 -11.95
CA GLU A 127 14.89 -9.01 -12.15
C GLU A 127 15.76 -8.45 -11.01
N CYS A 128 15.28 -7.40 -10.35
CA CYS A 128 16.01 -6.77 -9.24
C CYS A 128 15.59 -7.27 -7.83
N VAL A 129 14.66 -8.22 -7.74
CA VAL A 129 14.14 -8.72 -6.45
C VAL A 129 15.04 -9.81 -5.88
#